data_07446d28e6922e1f1b0805a614196b0b
#
_entry.id   07446d28e6922e1f1b0805a614196b0b
#
_cell.length_a   1.000
_cell.length_b   1.000
_cell.length_c   1.000
_cell.angle_alpha   90.00
_cell.angle_beta   90.00
_cell.angle_gamma   90.00
#
_symmetry.space_group_name_H-M   'P 1'
#
loop_
_entity.id
_entity.type
_entity.pdbx_description
1 polymer ?
#
loop_
_entity_poly.entity_id
_entity_poly.type
_entity_poly.pdbx_seq_one_letter_code
_entity_poly.pdbx_strand_id
1 'polypeptide(L)'
;GSGSNFARYPTTVESVLALEPEPYLRDAAEVAAGYASMPIEVRDAVVAGNTSVVAAYTSLAAIDRANLLPVIAEAVSRLQTELGEARGLTARAVTAVQVIPGFLGADGARSWLLLAQNNAELRATGGIVGAALLLRADDGALSIIEQRSSGDFGPYKESILPLTAAEQTLFTRQLGMFVQDVNLTPDFPRTAELASAMWQKETGRSPHNVMSLDPVALAGLLTATGPLEFEDVRGDTVKLTAGNAASFLMSGVYARYQDSDDQDAVFGLASKAVLKHLTSSRTDPV
;
A
#
# COMPACT_ATOMS: atom_id res chain seq x y z
N GLY A 1 -5.89 -30.47 -16.51
CA GLY A 1 -6.96 -29.61 -16.88
C GLY A 1 -6.85 -28.33 -16.07
N SER A 2 -6.19 -27.32 -16.64
CA SER A 2 -6.13 -25.96 -16.07
C SER A 2 -7.47 -25.28 -16.27
N GLY A 3 -8.38 -25.43 -15.32
CA GLY A 3 -9.57 -24.58 -15.23
C GLY A 3 -9.09 -23.18 -14.87
N SER A 4 -9.21 -22.27 -15.83
CA SER A 4 -8.82 -20.87 -15.66
C SER A 4 -9.61 -20.25 -14.51
N ASN A 5 -8.90 -19.76 -13.48
CA ASN A 5 -9.48 -18.98 -12.37
C ASN A 5 -10.14 -17.66 -12.84
N PHE A 6 -10.06 -17.35 -14.12
CA PHE A 6 -10.67 -16.16 -14.73
C PHE A 6 -12.22 -16.15 -14.73
N ALA A 7 -12.88 -17.28 -14.48
CA ALA A 7 -14.34 -17.32 -14.38
C ALA A 7 -14.91 -16.58 -13.14
N ARG A 8 -14.06 -16.13 -12.23
CA ARG A 8 -14.46 -15.40 -11.01
C ARG A 8 -14.39 -13.87 -11.15
N TYR A 9 -13.77 -13.37 -12.23
CA TYR A 9 -13.65 -11.92 -12.42
C TYR A 9 -14.71 -11.41 -13.38
N PRO A 10 -15.39 -10.31 -13.01
CA PRO A 10 -16.41 -9.73 -13.87
C PRO A 10 -15.80 -9.18 -15.15
N THR A 11 -16.34 -9.61 -16.29
CA THR A 11 -15.89 -9.19 -17.62
C THR A 11 -16.74 -8.07 -18.22
N THR A 12 -17.80 -7.65 -17.54
CA THR A 12 -18.72 -6.59 -17.98
C THR A 12 -18.80 -5.49 -16.94
N VAL A 13 -19.17 -4.29 -17.37
CA VAL A 13 -19.40 -3.13 -16.50
C VAL A 13 -20.43 -3.45 -15.42
N GLU A 14 -21.52 -4.16 -15.77
CA GLU A 14 -22.56 -4.56 -14.82
C GLU A 14 -22.03 -5.48 -13.73
N SER A 15 -21.15 -6.44 -14.08
CA SER A 15 -20.54 -7.33 -13.11
C SER A 15 -19.48 -6.63 -12.26
N VAL A 16 -18.81 -5.59 -12.77
CA VAL A 16 -17.90 -4.74 -11.96
C VAL A 16 -18.67 -3.88 -10.95
N LEU A 17 -19.84 -3.37 -11.33
CA LEU A 17 -20.71 -2.55 -10.47
C LEU A 17 -21.44 -3.35 -9.39
N ALA A 18 -21.63 -4.64 -9.60
CA ALA A 18 -22.24 -5.57 -8.64
C ALA A 18 -21.25 -6.08 -7.57
N LEU A 19 -19.98 -5.66 -7.61
CA LEU A 19 -18.96 -6.10 -6.69
C LEU A 19 -19.13 -5.48 -5.31
N GLU A 20 -19.51 -6.30 -4.33
CA GLU A 20 -19.32 -5.95 -2.92
C GLU A 20 -17.81 -5.90 -2.62
N PRO A 21 -17.29 -4.83 -1.99
CA PRO A 21 -15.85 -4.67 -1.76
C PRO A 21 -15.22 -5.78 -0.90
N GLU A 22 -15.99 -6.36 0.02
CA GLU A 22 -15.48 -7.28 1.04
C GLU A 22 -14.96 -8.63 0.55
N PRO A 23 -15.58 -9.33 -0.44
CA PRO A 23 -15.08 -10.62 -0.90
C PRO A 23 -13.73 -10.55 -1.61
N TYR A 24 -13.41 -9.41 -2.23
CA TYR A 24 -12.20 -9.24 -3.06
C TYR A 24 -10.94 -8.95 -2.25
N LEU A 25 -11.09 -8.51 -1.01
CA LEU A 25 -9.97 -8.19 -0.13
C LEU A 25 -9.54 -9.40 0.73
N ARG A 26 -10.38 -10.43 0.81
CA ARG A 26 -10.06 -11.66 1.57
C ARG A 26 -8.96 -12.49 0.92
N ASP A 27 -8.82 -12.40 -0.41
CA ASP A 27 -7.81 -13.14 -1.17
C ASP A 27 -6.80 -12.18 -1.80
N ALA A 28 -6.25 -11.24 -1.01
CA ALA A 28 -5.38 -10.17 -1.51
C ALA A 28 -4.19 -10.69 -2.35
N ALA A 29 -3.62 -11.85 -2.00
CA ALA A 29 -2.53 -12.45 -2.77
C ALA A 29 -3.03 -13.10 -4.07
N GLU A 30 -4.21 -13.75 -4.08
CA GLU A 30 -4.81 -14.28 -5.31
C GLU A 30 -5.22 -13.12 -6.23
N VAL A 31 -5.79 -12.07 -5.65
CA VAL A 31 -6.10 -10.82 -6.36
C VAL A 31 -4.83 -10.19 -6.92
N ALA A 32 -3.76 -10.11 -6.13
CA ALA A 32 -2.48 -9.57 -6.57
C ALA A 32 -1.89 -10.37 -7.73
N ALA A 33 -1.87 -11.71 -7.62
CA ALA A 33 -1.42 -12.59 -8.69
C ALA A 33 -2.32 -12.47 -9.93
N GLY A 34 -3.65 -12.36 -9.74
CA GLY A 34 -4.61 -12.10 -10.81
C GLY A 34 -4.37 -10.77 -11.52
N TYR A 35 -4.01 -9.72 -10.79
CA TYR A 35 -3.66 -8.43 -11.40
C TYR A 35 -2.33 -8.49 -12.14
N ALA A 36 -1.31 -9.18 -11.63
CA ALA A 36 -0.02 -9.31 -12.28
C ALA A 36 -0.15 -10.08 -13.61
N SER A 37 -0.94 -11.16 -13.62
CA SER A 37 -1.18 -12.00 -14.81
C SER A 37 -2.40 -11.59 -15.65
N MET A 38 -3.02 -10.43 -15.37
CA MET A 38 -4.24 -9.98 -16.05
C MET A 38 -3.98 -9.76 -17.53
N PRO A 39 -4.73 -10.43 -18.44
CA PRO A 39 -4.62 -10.21 -19.88
C PRO A 39 -4.85 -8.76 -20.26
N ILE A 40 -4.18 -8.30 -21.32
CA ILE A 40 -4.30 -6.93 -21.80
C ILE A 40 -5.73 -6.61 -22.22
N GLU A 41 -6.45 -7.59 -22.75
CA GLU A 41 -7.85 -7.46 -23.17
C GLU A 41 -8.78 -7.12 -22.00
N VAL A 42 -8.49 -7.66 -20.80
CA VAL A 42 -9.26 -7.34 -19.59
C VAL A 42 -8.94 -5.92 -19.11
N ARG A 43 -7.67 -5.52 -19.16
CA ARG A 43 -7.26 -4.14 -18.83
C ARG A 43 -7.92 -3.14 -19.77
N ASP A 44 -7.92 -3.42 -21.08
CA ASP A 44 -8.55 -2.59 -22.11
C ASP A 44 -10.07 -2.52 -21.91
N ALA A 45 -10.72 -3.64 -21.56
CA ALA A 45 -12.14 -3.66 -21.24
C ALA A 45 -12.52 -2.80 -20.05
N VAL A 46 -11.70 -2.80 -18.98
CA VAL A 46 -11.90 -1.92 -17.81
C VAL A 46 -11.76 -0.44 -18.20
N VAL A 47 -10.77 -0.10 -19.02
CA VAL A 47 -10.57 1.28 -19.52
C VAL A 47 -11.74 1.71 -20.42
N ALA A 48 -12.18 0.85 -21.34
CA ALA A 48 -13.33 1.11 -22.21
C ALA A 48 -14.64 1.26 -21.41
N GLY A 49 -14.83 0.41 -20.39
CA GLY A 49 -15.97 0.49 -19.48
C GLY A 49 -16.02 1.84 -18.72
N ASN A 50 -14.89 2.28 -18.17
CA ASN A 50 -14.82 3.60 -17.55
C ASN A 50 -15.13 4.73 -18.55
N THR A 51 -14.62 4.66 -19.76
CA THR A 51 -14.91 5.64 -20.81
C THR A 51 -16.41 5.73 -21.08
N SER A 52 -17.09 4.58 -21.18
CA SER A 52 -18.53 4.50 -21.40
C SER A 52 -19.33 5.09 -20.23
N VAL A 53 -18.95 4.79 -18.99
CA VAL A 53 -19.60 5.35 -17.80
C VAL A 53 -19.42 6.86 -17.73
N VAL A 54 -18.21 7.37 -18.00
CA VAL A 54 -17.95 8.82 -18.06
C VAL A 54 -18.79 9.50 -19.13
N ALA A 55 -18.91 8.91 -20.33
CA ALA A 55 -19.72 9.45 -21.42
C ALA A 55 -21.21 9.47 -21.05
N ALA A 56 -21.74 8.39 -20.45
CA ALA A 56 -23.11 8.32 -19.98
C ALA A 56 -23.40 9.38 -18.90
N TYR A 57 -22.52 9.50 -17.91
CA TYR A 57 -22.63 10.53 -16.86
C TYR A 57 -22.64 11.94 -17.44
N THR A 58 -21.73 12.22 -18.39
CA THR A 58 -21.64 13.55 -19.03
C THR A 58 -22.88 13.87 -19.85
N SER A 59 -23.40 12.89 -20.59
CA SER A 59 -24.63 13.04 -21.37
C SER A 59 -25.84 13.31 -20.46
N LEU A 60 -25.93 12.59 -19.35
CA LEU A 60 -27.02 12.77 -18.38
C LEU A 60 -26.91 14.12 -17.64
N ALA A 61 -25.69 14.56 -17.35
CA ALA A 61 -25.43 15.85 -16.72
C ALA A 61 -25.79 17.05 -17.60
N ALA A 62 -25.78 16.87 -18.93
CA ALA A 62 -26.14 17.89 -19.91
C ALA A 62 -27.67 18.09 -20.06
N ILE A 63 -28.48 17.22 -19.45
CA ILE A 63 -29.96 17.34 -19.53
C ILE A 63 -30.41 18.54 -18.68
N ASP A 64 -31.09 19.50 -19.34
CA ASP A 64 -31.76 20.60 -18.64
C ASP A 64 -33.01 20.10 -17.91
N ARG A 65 -32.92 20.05 -16.57
CA ARG A 65 -33.99 19.55 -15.70
C ARG A 65 -35.11 20.57 -15.43
N ALA A 66 -34.87 21.86 -15.71
CA ALA A 66 -35.83 22.92 -15.40
C ALA A 66 -37.14 22.76 -16.19
N ASN A 67 -37.07 22.14 -17.35
CA ASN A 67 -38.21 21.96 -18.26
C ASN A 67 -38.78 20.52 -18.28
N LEU A 68 -38.34 19.66 -17.35
CA LEU A 68 -38.84 18.27 -17.25
C LEU A 68 -40.04 18.17 -16.30
N LEU A 69 -40.91 17.19 -16.56
CA LEU A 69 -41.91 16.79 -15.59
C LEU A 69 -41.22 16.34 -14.28
N PRO A 70 -41.77 16.62 -13.10
CA PRO A 70 -41.12 16.32 -11.81
C PRO A 70 -40.65 14.85 -11.67
N VAL A 71 -41.50 13.90 -12.11
CA VAL A 71 -41.19 12.48 -12.07
C VAL A 71 -39.99 12.11 -12.95
N ILE A 72 -39.82 12.78 -14.10
CA ILE A 72 -38.68 12.56 -15.01
C ILE A 72 -37.45 13.24 -14.44
N ALA A 73 -37.55 14.44 -13.90
CA ALA A 73 -36.46 15.16 -13.27
C ALA A 73 -35.88 14.37 -12.07
N GLU A 74 -36.74 13.72 -11.29
CA GLU A 74 -36.32 12.84 -10.18
C GLU A 74 -35.58 11.60 -10.68
N ALA A 75 -36.12 10.93 -11.72
CA ALA A 75 -35.46 9.77 -12.32
C ALA A 75 -34.09 10.13 -12.89
N VAL A 76 -33.95 11.26 -13.60
CA VAL A 76 -32.67 11.77 -14.10
C VAL A 76 -31.70 12.04 -12.94
N SER A 77 -32.19 12.63 -11.85
CA SER A 77 -31.36 12.93 -10.67
C SER A 77 -30.83 11.64 -10.00
N ARG A 78 -31.68 10.63 -9.88
CA ARG A 78 -31.30 9.31 -9.34
C ARG A 78 -30.23 8.63 -10.21
N LEU A 79 -30.48 8.54 -11.52
CA LEU A 79 -29.50 7.99 -12.45
C LEU A 79 -28.18 8.75 -12.45
N GLN A 80 -28.22 10.06 -12.27
CA GLN A 80 -27.01 10.88 -12.19
C GLN A 80 -26.18 10.58 -10.94
N THR A 81 -26.84 10.30 -9.80
CA THR A 81 -26.16 9.87 -8.56
C THR A 81 -25.51 8.51 -8.75
N GLU A 82 -26.26 7.52 -9.27
CA GLU A 82 -25.77 6.16 -9.50
C GLU A 82 -24.59 6.12 -10.51
N LEU A 83 -24.72 6.86 -11.62
CA LEU A 83 -23.61 6.98 -12.57
C LEU A 83 -22.41 7.76 -12.00
N GLY A 84 -22.63 8.69 -11.08
CA GLY A 84 -21.56 9.38 -10.36
C GLY A 84 -20.73 8.43 -9.48
N GLU A 85 -21.43 7.54 -8.77
CA GLU A 85 -20.78 6.49 -7.96
C GLU A 85 -20.03 5.48 -8.86
N ALA A 86 -20.71 5.00 -9.92
CA ALA A 86 -20.10 4.11 -10.90
C ALA A 86 -18.83 4.70 -11.53
N ARG A 87 -18.85 5.99 -11.88
CA ARG A 87 -17.68 6.71 -12.40
C ARG A 87 -16.52 6.70 -11.39
N GLY A 88 -16.80 6.89 -10.11
CA GLY A 88 -15.79 6.83 -9.06
C GLY A 88 -15.17 5.43 -8.93
N LEU A 89 -15.98 4.38 -9.02
CA LEU A 89 -15.53 2.99 -8.94
C LEU A 89 -14.71 2.60 -10.18
N THR A 90 -15.20 2.89 -11.38
CA THR A 90 -14.50 2.53 -12.61
C THR A 90 -13.19 3.30 -12.79
N ALA A 91 -13.11 4.56 -12.36
CA ALA A 91 -11.85 5.31 -12.36
C ALA A 91 -10.80 4.67 -11.44
N ARG A 92 -11.21 4.22 -10.24
CA ARG A 92 -10.32 3.47 -9.33
C ARG A 92 -9.88 2.14 -9.94
N ALA A 93 -10.79 1.41 -10.58
CA ALA A 93 -10.47 0.17 -11.28
C ALA A 93 -9.44 0.39 -12.41
N VAL A 94 -9.58 1.46 -13.21
CA VAL A 94 -8.58 1.83 -14.23
C VAL A 94 -7.20 2.07 -13.59
N THR A 95 -7.13 2.85 -12.51
CA THR A 95 -5.87 3.08 -11.80
C THR A 95 -5.27 1.76 -11.31
N ALA A 96 -6.08 0.88 -10.74
CA ALA A 96 -5.64 -0.42 -10.23
C ALA A 96 -5.03 -1.29 -11.34
N VAL A 97 -5.74 -1.46 -12.45
CA VAL A 97 -5.25 -2.33 -13.56
C VAL A 97 -4.03 -1.75 -14.29
N GLN A 98 -3.78 -0.47 -14.18
CA GLN A 98 -2.60 0.19 -14.75
C GLN A 98 -1.38 0.13 -13.84
N VAL A 99 -1.58 0.22 -12.52
CA VAL A 99 -0.47 0.38 -11.55
C VAL A 99 -0.09 -0.95 -10.90
N ILE A 100 -1.08 -1.74 -10.47
CA ILE A 100 -0.83 -2.94 -9.65
C ILE A 100 0.03 -4.00 -10.37
N PRO A 101 -0.19 -4.31 -11.67
CA PRO A 101 0.64 -5.32 -12.33
C PRO A 101 2.14 -4.98 -12.31
N GLY A 102 2.49 -3.74 -12.67
CA GLY A 102 3.89 -3.29 -12.63
C GLY A 102 4.46 -3.25 -11.21
N PHE A 103 3.63 -2.86 -10.21
CA PHE A 103 4.00 -2.89 -8.81
C PHE A 103 4.33 -4.31 -8.34
N LEU A 104 3.58 -5.30 -8.80
CA LEU A 104 3.70 -6.71 -8.42
C LEU A 104 4.69 -7.50 -9.29
N GLY A 105 5.40 -6.85 -10.21
CA GLY A 105 6.47 -7.48 -11.01
C GLY A 105 5.96 -8.27 -12.20
N ALA A 106 4.78 -7.93 -12.78
CA ALA A 106 4.26 -8.56 -13.99
C ALA A 106 5.20 -8.45 -15.20
N ASP A 107 5.92 -7.33 -15.29
CA ASP A 107 6.89 -7.04 -16.36
C ASP A 107 8.34 -7.42 -15.98
N GLY A 108 8.50 -8.25 -14.96
CA GLY A 108 9.78 -8.68 -14.40
C GLY A 108 9.93 -8.30 -12.92
N ALA A 109 10.75 -9.07 -12.22
CA ALA A 109 10.95 -8.94 -10.79
C ALA A 109 11.38 -7.52 -10.39
N ARG A 110 10.75 -6.97 -9.35
CA ARG A 110 11.03 -5.65 -8.80
C ARG A 110 11.35 -5.74 -7.31
N SER A 111 12.22 -4.86 -6.82
CA SER A 111 12.47 -4.70 -5.39
C SER A 111 11.90 -3.39 -4.88
N TRP A 112 11.31 -3.45 -3.68
CA TRP A 112 10.69 -2.33 -2.98
C TRP A 112 11.35 -2.20 -1.61
N LEU A 113 11.88 -1.03 -1.31
CA LEU A 113 12.29 -0.71 0.06
C LEU A 113 11.09 -0.15 0.80
N LEU A 114 10.55 -0.93 1.71
CA LEU A 114 9.47 -0.50 2.61
C LEU A 114 10.07 0.15 3.84
N LEU A 115 9.77 1.42 4.06
CA LEU A 115 10.09 2.15 5.29
C LEU A 115 8.92 1.97 6.26
N ALA A 116 9.13 1.20 7.32
CA ALA A 116 8.17 1.04 8.41
C ALA A 116 8.28 2.24 9.34
N GLN A 117 7.26 3.08 9.35
CA GLN A 117 7.23 4.33 10.11
C GLN A 117 6.43 4.20 11.39
N ASN A 118 6.75 5.00 12.40
CA ASN A 118 6.00 5.12 13.64
C ASN A 118 5.54 6.57 13.88
N ASN A 119 4.24 6.81 13.74
CA ASN A 119 3.61 8.12 13.92
C ASN A 119 3.60 8.62 15.38
N ALA A 120 4.04 7.82 16.37
CA ALA A 120 4.24 8.31 17.73
C ALA A 120 5.32 9.39 17.77
N GLU A 121 6.29 9.33 16.83
CA GLU A 121 7.30 10.36 16.60
C GLU A 121 7.11 10.96 15.20
N LEU A 122 6.40 12.07 15.13
CA LEU A 122 6.02 12.70 13.87
C LEU A 122 7.22 13.15 13.04
N ARG A 123 7.13 12.92 11.73
CA ARG A 123 7.99 13.45 10.68
C ARG A 123 7.12 14.06 9.57
N ALA A 124 7.72 14.77 8.63
CA ALA A 124 6.97 15.48 7.60
C ALA A 124 6.16 14.56 6.68
N THR A 125 6.61 13.31 6.45
CA THR A 125 5.92 12.33 5.61
C THR A 125 5.44 11.11 6.40
N GLY A 126 4.94 11.31 7.61
CA GLY A 126 4.41 10.26 8.49
C GLY A 126 5.09 10.23 9.86
N GLY A 127 5.80 9.16 10.20
CA GLY A 127 6.50 8.99 11.45
C GLY A 127 7.98 8.66 11.27
N ILE A 128 8.70 8.56 12.38
CA ILE A 128 10.10 8.12 12.40
C ILE A 128 10.24 6.76 11.70
N VAL A 129 11.30 6.57 10.92
CA VAL A 129 11.61 5.27 10.31
C VAL A 129 12.22 4.36 11.37
N GLY A 130 11.48 3.35 11.82
CA GLY A 130 11.93 2.36 12.81
C GLY A 130 12.61 1.14 12.19
N ALA A 131 12.18 0.75 11.00
CA ALA A 131 12.76 -0.37 10.26
C ALA A 131 12.63 -0.17 8.76
N ALA A 132 13.49 -0.86 8.00
CA ALA A 132 13.42 -0.92 6.54
C ALA A 132 13.43 -2.39 6.09
N LEU A 133 12.57 -2.73 5.12
CA LEU A 133 12.43 -4.07 4.57
C LEU A 133 12.62 -4.04 3.05
N LEU A 134 13.51 -4.85 2.52
CA LEU A 134 13.60 -5.07 1.09
C LEU A 134 12.65 -6.20 0.69
N LEU A 135 11.63 -5.85 -0.08
CA LEU A 135 10.65 -6.77 -0.64
C LEU A 135 11.00 -7.08 -2.09
N ARG A 136 10.74 -8.31 -2.53
CA ARG A 136 10.74 -8.70 -3.93
C ARG A 136 9.31 -8.97 -4.36
N ALA A 137 8.90 -8.32 -5.43
CA ALA A 137 7.68 -8.60 -6.17
C ALA A 137 8.08 -9.30 -7.47
N ASP A 138 7.51 -10.47 -7.76
CA ASP A 138 7.83 -11.28 -8.92
C ASP A 138 6.58 -12.07 -9.33
N ASP A 139 6.01 -11.72 -10.48
CA ASP A 139 4.78 -12.31 -11.01
C ASP A 139 3.65 -12.41 -9.95
N GLY A 140 3.39 -11.32 -9.26
CA GLY A 140 2.37 -11.21 -8.20
C GLY A 140 2.77 -11.76 -6.84
N ALA A 141 3.87 -12.48 -6.72
CA ALA A 141 4.36 -12.99 -5.45
C ALA A 141 5.21 -11.94 -4.74
N LEU A 142 4.90 -11.66 -3.47
CA LEU A 142 5.68 -10.80 -2.59
C LEU A 142 6.48 -11.62 -1.58
N SER A 143 7.76 -11.30 -1.40
CA SER A 143 8.62 -11.92 -0.41
C SER A 143 9.54 -10.89 0.26
N ILE A 144 9.88 -11.10 1.53
CA ILE A 144 10.90 -10.32 2.22
C ILE A 144 12.26 -10.92 1.86
N ILE A 145 13.14 -10.10 1.28
CA ILE A 145 14.53 -10.48 1.00
C ILE A 145 15.40 -10.24 2.23
N GLU A 146 15.25 -9.06 2.84
CA GLU A 146 16.07 -8.61 3.95
C GLU A 146 15.30 -7.58 4.79
N GLN A 147 15.55 -7.56 6.11
CA GLN A 147 15.00 -6.59 7.03
C GLN A 147 16.12 -6.05 7.92
N ARG A 148 16.08 -4.75 8.18
CA ARG A 148 17.00 -4.06 9.08
C ARG A 148 16.24 -3.13 10.01
N SER A 149 16.69 -3.02 11.26
CA SER A 149 16.23 -1.98 12.18
C SER A 149 16.87 -0.64 11.84
N SER A 150 16.34 0.45 12.34
CA SER A 150 16.95 1.76 12.14
C SER A 150 18.35 1.86 12.75
N GLY A 151 18.63 1.08 13.80
CA GLY A 151 19.96 0.97 14.44
C GLY A 151 21.04 0.34 13.56
N ASP A 152 20.65 -0.41 12.52
CA ASP A 152 21.57 -1.02 11.56
C ASP A 152 22.10 -0.02 10.51
N PHE A 153 21.64 1.25 10.54
CA PHE A 153 22.03 2.30 9.60
C PHE A 153 22.74 3.44 10.33
N GLY A 154 23.99 3.66 9.99
CA GLY A 154 24.75 4.81 10.51
C GLY A 154 25.02 4.76 12.02
N PRO A 155 25.17 5.91 12.69
CA PRO A 155 25.23 7.26 12.10
C PRO A 155 26.40 7.43 11.12
N TYR A 156 26.13 8.06 9.99
CA TYR A 156 27.17 8.37 9.02
C TYR A 156 27.93 9.64 9.44
N LYS A 157 29.24 9.68 9.20
CA LYS A 157 30.07 10.86 9.52
C LYS A 157 29.68 12.09 8.73
N GLU A 158 29.19 11.89 7.50
CA GLU A 158 28.72 12.91 6.58
C GLU A 158 27.39 12.45 5.98
N SER A 159 26.64 13.38 5.39
CA SER A 159 25.43 13.04 4.66
C SER A 159 25.71 12.01 3.57
N ILE A 160 24.86 10.98 3.48
CA ILE A 160 25.00 9.89 2.48
C ILE A 160 24.95 10.40 1.04
N LEU A 161 24.21 11.46 0.80
CA LEU A 161 24.13 12.19 -0.46
C LEU A 161 24.36 13.69 -0.23
N PRO A 162 24.84 14.45 -1.23
CA PRO A 162 24.93 15.90 -1.13
C PRO A 162 23.58 16.51 -0.78
N LEU A 163 23.55 17.41 0.20
CA LEU A 163 22.38 18.18 0.58
C LEU A 163 22.45 19.58 -0.02
N THR A 164 21.31 20.10 -0.46
CA THR A 164 21.19 21.50 -0.89
C THR A 164 21.39 22.46 0.30
N ALA A 165 21.68 23.72 0.04
CA ALA A 165 21.79 24.72 1.09
C ALA A 165 20.48 24.89 1.87
N ALA A 166 19.32 24.76 1.21
CA ALA A 166 18.02 24.81 1.85
C ALA A 166 17.80 23.62 2.80
N GLU A 167 18.11 22.40 2.37
CA GLU A 167 18.03 21.19 3.21
C GLU A 167 18.94 21.31 4.43
N GLN A 168 20.17 21.79 4.26
CA GLN A 168 21.09 21.98 5.37
C GLN A 168 20.61 23.04 6.36
N THR A 169 19.97 24.10 5.89
CA THR A 169 19.43 25.17 6.74
C THR A 169 18.21 24.69 7.52
N LEU A 170 17.29 23.93 6.87
CA LEU A 170 16.04 23.53 7.49
C LEU A 170 16.17 22.27 8.35
N PHE A 171 16.94 21.27 7.90
CA PHE A 171 17.00 19.94 8.50
C PHE A 171 18.39 19.58 9.03
N THR A 172 19.36 20.45 8.84
CA THR A 172 20.77 20.23 9.15
C THR A 172 21.36 19.05 8.35
N ARG A 173 22.57 18.61 8.69
CA ARG A 173 23.17 17.42 8.08
C ARG A 173 22.49 16.12 8.50
N GLN A 174 21.68 16.15 9.57
CA GLN A 174 21.00 14.97 10.10
C GLN A 174 20.11 14.30 9.07
N LEU A 175 19.45 15.06 8.18
CA LEU A 175 18.65 14.56 7.07
C LEU A 175 19.33 13.42 6.27
N GLY A 176 20.65 13.47 6.10
CA GLY A 176 21.41 12.47 5.36
C GLY A 176 22.35 11.61 6.21
N MET A 177 22.32 11.76 7.54
CA MET A 177 23.22 11.03 8.45
C MET A 177 22.51 9.90 9.19
N PHE A 178 21.19 9.98 9.35
CA PHE A 178 20.37 9.02 10.09
C PHE A 178 19.18 8.59 9.24
N VAL A 179 18.92 7.29 9.19
CA VAL A 179 17.75 6.76 8.48
C VAL A 179 16.44 7.22 9.13
N GLN A 180 16.46 7.47 10.43
CA GLN A 180 15.31 8.00 11.18
C GLN A 180 14.92 9.43 10.77
N ASP A 181 15.82 10.16 10.12
CA ASP A 181 15.66 11.57 9.78
C ASP A 181 15.49 11.83 8.27
N VAL A 182 15.60 10.79 7.43
CA VAL A 182 15.46 10.93 5.96
C VAL A 182 14.13 11.55 5.55
N ASN A 183 13.11 11.44 6.37
CA ASN A 183 11.76 11.94 6.14
C ASN A 183 11.39 13.18 6.98
N LEU A 184 12.39 13.94 7.46
CA LEU A 184 12.19 15.30 7.95
C LEU A 184 11.74 16.24 6.82
N THR A 185 12.14 15.96 5.58
CA THR A 185 11.67 16.67 4.39
C THR A 185 10.26 16.21 4.00
N PRO A 186 9.37 17.13 3.57
CA PRO A 186 8.07 16.76 3.00
C PRO A 186 8.17 16.18 1.59
N ASP A 187 9.33 16.24 0.95
CA ASP A 187 9.60 15.67 -0.37
C ASP A 187 9.90 14.17 -0.26
N PHE A 188 8.87 13.33 -0.47
CA PHE A 188 9.03 11.87 -0.40
C PHE A 188 10.00 11.31 -1.44
N PRO A 189 10.06 11.76 -2.70
CA PRO A 189 11.13 11.40 -3.63
C PRO A 189 12.53 11.58 -3.03
N ARG A 190 12.76 12.68 -2.34
CA ARG A 190 14.04 12.94 -1.67
C ARG A 190 14.30 11.99 -0.50
N THR A 191 13.28 11.71 0.31
CA THR A 191 13.32 10.66 1.35
C THR A 191 13.73 9.32 0.74
N ALA A 192 13.13 8.96 -0.40
CA ALA A 192 13.40 7.72 -1.10
C ALA A 192 14.84 7.62 -1.61
N GLU A 193 15.38 8.70 -2.16
CA GLU A 193 16.79 8.77 -2.60
C GLU A 193 17.76 8.52 -1.43
N LEU A 194 17.56 9.24 -0.32
CA LEU A 194 18.41 9.13 0.88
C LEU A 194 18.33 7.72 1.47
N ALA A 195 17.12 7.19 1.67
CA ALA A 195 16.91 5.84 2.21
C ALA A 195 17.52 4.76 1.30
N SER A 196 17.36 4.87 -0.02
CA SER A 196 17.94 3.95 -0.99
C SER A 196 19.47 3.98 -0.96
N ALA A 197 20.07 5.15 -0.85
CA ALA A 197 21.52 5.30 -0.75
C ALA A 197 22.07 4.70 0.55
N MET A 198 21.37 4.88 1.68
CA MET A 198 21.71 4.26 2.96
C MET A 198 21.60 2.75 2.88
N TRP A 199 20.49 2.23 2.32
CA TRP A 199 20.28 0.81 2.11
C TRP A 199 21.40 0.19 1.25
N GLN A 200 21.71 0.81 0.11
CA GLN A 200 22.78 0.37 -0.78
C GLN A 200 24.13 0.34 -0.08
N LYS A 201 24.43 1.34 0.75
CA LYS A 201 25.71 1.39 1.48
C LYS A 201 25.87 0.24 2.46
N GLU A 202 24.78 -0.10 3.20
CA GLU A 202 24.84 -1.15 4.22
C GLU A 202 24.72 -2.57 3.65
N THR A 203 24.05 -2.74 2.51
CA THR A 203 23.73 -4.08 1.97
C THR A 203 24.37 -4.39 0.63
N GLY A 204 24.88 -3.37 -0.07
CA GLY A 204 25.37 -3.49 -1.45
C GLY A 204 24.26 -3.64 -2.50
N ARG A 205 22.98 -3.57 -2.10
CA ARG A 205 21.80 -3.75 -2.97
C ARG A 205 21.06 -2.45 -3.16
N SER A 206 20.71 -2.13 -4.41
CA SER A 206 19.88 -0.97 -4.74
C SER A 206 18.43 -1.38 -4.92
N PRO A 207 17.47 -0.82 -4.14
CA PRO A 207 16.06 -1.04 -4.39
C PRO A 207 15.63 -0.32 -5.68
N HIS A 208 14.67 -0.90 -6.42
CA HIS A 208 14.10 -0.25 -7.60
C HIS A 208 13.13 0.87 -7.21
N ASN A 209 12.42 0.69 -6.10
CA ASN A 209 11.38 1.60 -5.63
C ASN A 209 11.42 1.71 -4.10
N VAL A 210 10.80 2.76 -3.57
CA VAL A 210 10.62 2.97 -2.13
C VAL A 210 9.15 3.22 -1.84
N MET A 211 8.68 2.69 -0.72
CA MET A 211 7.35 2.97 -0.17
C MET A 211 7.45 3.15 1.34
N SER A 212 6.44 3.72 1.95
CA SER A 212 6.31 3.79 3.40
C SER A 212 4.98 3.24 3.88
N LEU A 213 4.97 2.68 5.08
CA LEU A 213 3.78 2.19 5.76
C LEU A 213 3.87 2.59 7.23
N ASP A 214 2.79 3.17 7.74
CA ASP A 214 2.64 3.53 9.13
C ASP A 214 1.54 2.70 9.83
N PRO A 215 1.46 2.70 11.18
CA PRO A 215 0.44 1.96 11.91
C PRO A 215 -1.00 2.35 11.58
N VAL A 216 -1.25 3.58 11.13
CA VAL A 216 -2.60 4.04 10.75
C VAL A 216 -3.00 3.43 9.41
N ALA A 217 -2.09 3.46 8.43
CA ALA A 217 -2.31 2.80 7.15
C ALA A 217 -2.45 1.27 7.32
N LEU A 218 -1.67 0.65 8.22
CA LEU A 218 -1.82 -0.75 8.58
C LEU A 218 -3.22 -1.05 9.17
N ALA A 219 -3.73 -0.20 10.07
CA ALA A 219 -5.08 -0.37 10.62
C ALA A 219 -6.14 -0.32 9.51
N GLY A 220 -5.99 0.61 8.55
CA GLY A 220 -6.83 0.66 7.34
C GLY A 220 -6.76 -0.63 6.52
N LEU A 221 -5.56 -1.16 6.33
CA LEU A 221 -5.36 -2.43 5.61
C LEU A 221 -6.04 -3.61 6.32
N LEU A 222 -5.92 -3.70 7.66
CA LEU A 222 -6.57 -4.74 8.46
C LEU A 222 -8.09 -4.64 8.48
N THR A 223 -8.67 -3.49 8.15
CA THR A 223 -10.13 -3.37 7.92
C THR A 223 -10.54 -4.22 6.72
N ALA A 224 -9.71 -4.27 5.70
CA ALA A 224 -9.98 -4.99 4.46
C ALA A 224 -9.59 -6.47 4.53
N THR A 225 -8.45 -6.79 5.15
CA THR A 225 -7.86 -8.14 5.14
C THR A 225 -8.18 -8.97 6.37
N GLY A 226 -8.82 -8.36 7.39
CA GLY A 226 -9.08 -9.00 8.68
C GLY A 226 -7.88 -8.96 9.64
N PRO A 227 -8.07 -9.49 10.86
CA PRO A 227 -7.04 -9.47 11.90
C PRO A 227 -5.90 -10.42 11.59
N LEU A 228 -4.69 -10.09 12.06
CA LEU A 228 -3.52 -10.97 12.02
C LEU A 228 -3.01 -11.29 13.42
N GLU A 229 -2.28 -12.39 13.55
CA GLU A 229 -1.65 -12.82 14.80
C GLU A 229 -0.18 -13.16 14.56
N PHE A 230 0.66 -12.87 15.56
CA PHE A 230 2.05 -13.27 15.57
C PHE A 230 2.54 -13.52 17.01
N GLU A 231 3.59 -14.32 17.17
CA GLU A 231 4.28 -14.48 18.45
C GLU A 231 5.31 -13.38 18.64
N ASP A 232 5.28 -12.72 19.80
CA ASP A 232 6.24 -11.71 20.18
C ASP A 232 7.57 -12.31 20.71
N VAL A 233 8.51 -11.46 21.12
CA VAL A 233 9.82 -11.87 21.63
C VAL A 233 9.77 -12.68 22.95
N ARG A 234 8.62 -12.68 23.62
CA ARG A 234 8.37 -13.45 24.86
C ARG A 234 7.61 -14.75 24.60
N GLY A 235 7.22 -15.01 23.36
CA GLY A 235 6.40 -16.15 22.97
C GLY A 235 4.90 -15.94 23.23
N ASP A 236 4.48 -14.70 23.55
CA ASP A 236 3.07 -14.37 23.71
C ASP A 236 2.42 -14.07 22.35
N THR A 237 1.20 -14.58 22.15
CA THR A 237 0.44 -14.25 20.94
C THR A 237 -0.08 -12.83 20.98
N VAL A 238 0.31 -12.03 20.00
CA VAL A 238 -0.19 -10.68 19.75
C VAL A 238 -1.18 -10.72 18.61
N LYS A 239 -2.40 -10.20 18.85
CA LYS A 239 -3.43 -10.06 17.83
C LYS A 239 -3.59 -8.60 17.44
N LEU A 240 -3.32 -8.30 16.17
CA LEU A 240 -3.56 -6.98 15.57
C LEU A 240 -4.87 -6.99 14.79
N THR A 241 -5.67 -5.97 15.04
CA THR A 241 -6.95 -5.70 14.37
C THR A 241 -6.96 -4.27 13.84
N ALA A 242 -7.90 -3.93 12.97
CA ALA A 242 -8.11 -2.54 12.55
C ALA A 242 -8.28 -1.57 13.75
N GLY A 243 -8.91 -2.06 14.84
CA GLY A 243 -9.18 -1.24 16.02
C GLY A 243 -8.01 -1.04 16.98
N ASN A 244 -7.01 -1.92 16.98
CA ASN A 244 -5.90 -1.86 17.95
C ASN A 244 -4.51 -1.70 17.34
N ALA A 245 -4.31 -1.93 16.04
CA ALA A 245 -3.00 -1.93 15.42
C ALA A 245 -2.26 -0.60 15.62
N ALA A 246 -2.92 0.52 15.38
CA ALA A 246 -2.31 1.83 15.57
C ALA A 246 -1.92 2.06 17.05
N SER A 247 -2.83 1.85 18.00
CA SER A 247 -2.55 2.06 19.42
C SER A 247 -1.49 1.10 19.96
N PHE A 248 -1.48 -0.16 19.53
CA PHE A 248 -0.48 -1.12 19.95
C PHE A 248 0.92 -0.73 19.43
N LEU A 249 1.05 -0.44 18.14
CA LEU A 249 2.35 -0.13 17.52
C LEU A 249 2.87 1.26 17.93
N MET A 250 1.99 2.25 18.18
CA MET A 250 2.41 3.60 18.54
C MET A 250 2.72 3.77 20.03
N SER A 251 2.10 3.00 20.91
CA SER A 251 2.26 3.14 22.36
C SER A 251 2.33 1.82 23.12
N GLY A 252 1.59 0.81 22.71
CA GLY A 252 1.52 -0.49 23.38
C GLY A 252 2.87 -1.21 23.43
N VAL A 253 3.65 -1.15 22.36
CA VAL A 253 4.98 -1.75 22.27
C VAL A 253 5.89 -1.12 23.32
N TYR A 254 5.95 0.21 23.41
CA TYR A 254 6.78 0.92 24.39
C TYR A 254 6.35 0.69 25.84
N ALA A 255 5.05 0.54 26.08
CA ALA A 255 4.54 0.24 27.42
C ALA A 255 4.82 -1.21 27.85
N ARG A 256 4.81 -2.14 26.91
CA ARG A 256 4.97 -3.58 27.18
C ARG A 256 6.43 -4.02 27.22
N TYR A 257 7.28 -3.47 26.37
CA TYR A 257 8.70 -3.85 26.25
C TYR A 257 9.57 -2.68 26.70
N GLN A 258 10.39 -2.92 27.74
CA GLN A 258 11.23 -1.88 28.34
C GLN A 258 12.58 -1.75 27.62
N ASP A 259 13.02 -2.80 26.94
CA ASP A 259 14.26 -2.85 26.18
C ASP A 259 14.03 -2.41 24.75
N SER A 260 14.92 -1.56 24.21
CA SER A 260 14.82 -1.07 22.84
C SER A 260 15.01 -2.19 21.80
N ASP A 261 15.85 -3.18 22.10
CA ASP A 261 16.10 -4.30 21.19
C ASP A 261 14.86 -5.20 21.09
N ASP A 262 14.13 -5.40 22.22
CA ASP A 262 12.84 -6.08 22.24
C ASP A 262 11.79 -5.31 21.42
N GLN A 263 11.75 -3.97 21.55
CA GLN A 263 10.83 -3.12 20.78
C GLN A 263 11.09 -3.26 19.28
N ASP A 264 12.32 -3.13 18.84
CA ASP A 264 12.75 -3.27 17.46
C ASP A 264 12.42 -4.67 16.91
N ALA A 265 12.66 -5.72 17.71
CA ALA A 265 12.33 -7.08 17.33
C ALA A 265 10.81 -7.29 17.16
N VAL A 266 9.97 -6.71 18.03
CA VAL A 266 8.51 -6.77 17.92
C VAL A 266 8.02 -6.04 16.66
N PHE A 267 8.56 -4.86 16.33
CA PHE A 267 8.24 -4.18 15.07
C PHE A 267 8.64 -5.01 13.86
N GLY A 268 9.78 -5.71 13.93
CA GLY A 268 10.23 -6.62 12.90
C GLY A 268 9.29 -7.84 12.72
N LEU A 269 8.87 -8.46 13.82
CA LEU A 269 7.93 -9.59 13.81
C LEU A 269 6.55 -9.17 13.28
N ALA A 270 6.04 -8.01 13.72
CA ALA A 270 4.79 -7.46 13.21
C ALA A 270 4.85 -7.21 11.70
N SER A 271 5.94 -6.61 11.20
CA SER A 271 6.14 -6.36 9.76
C SER A 271 6.14 -7.65 8.94
N LYS A 272 6.82 -8.71 9.43
CA LYS A 272 6.81 -10.03 8.80
C LYS A 272 5.41 -10.65 8.81
N ALA A 273 4.69 -10.54 9.93
CA ALA A 273 3.34 -11.06 10.06
C ALA A 273 2.37 -10.37 9.11
N VAL A 274 2.47 -9.03 8.99
CA VAL A 274 1.70 -8.25 8.01
C VAL A 274 1.93 -8.75 6.60
N LEU A 275 3.18 -8.87 6.18
CA LEU A 275 3.46 -9.34 4.82
C LEU A 275 3.01 -10.78 4.61
N LYS A 276 3.24 -11.67 5.59
CA LYS A 276 2.75 -13.05 5.55
C LYS A 276 1.23 -13.07 5.43
N HIS A 277 0.52 -12.25 6.21
CA HIS A 277 -0.94 -12.16 6.16
C HIS A 277 -1.43 -11.72 4.78
N LEU A 278 -0.77 -10.72 4.17
CA LEU A 278 -1.09 -10.23 2.83
C LEU A 278 -0.77 -11.22 1.70
N THR A 279 0.17 -12.13 1.94
CA THR A 279 0.64 -13.09 0.91
C THR A 279 0.16 -14.52 1.13
N SER A 280 -0.39 -14.87 2.30
CA SER A 280 -0.71 -16.25 2.69
C SER A 280 -2.06 -16.77 2.17
N SER A 281 -2.88 -15.95 1.54
CA SER A 281 -4.13 -16.39 0.90
C SER A 281 -3.92 -17.36 -0.29
N ARG A 282 -2.69 -17.80 -0.52
CA ARG A 282 -2.32 -18.75 -1.61
C ARG A 282 -2.29 -20.23 -1.20
N THR A 283 -2.58 -20.62 0.03
CA THR A 283 -2.22 -21.96 0.53
C THR A 283 -3.35 -22.82 1.07
N ASP A 284 -4.60 -22.62 0.69
CA ASP A 284 -5.62 -23.65 0.89
C ASP A 284 -6.51 -23.82 -0.35
N PRO A 285 -6.18 -24.78 -1.25
CA PRO A 285 -7.15 -25.28 -2.19
C PRO A 285 -8.03 -26.31 -1.40
N VAL A 286 -9.24 -25.91 -1.03
CA VAL A 286 -10.31 -26.88 -0.72
C VAL A 286 -11.03 -27.24 -2.01
#